data_0a56bd76ad1d3b4f3e5991d31e8d0070
#
_entry.id   0a56bd76ad1d3b4f3e5991d31e8d0070
#
_cell.length_a   1.000
_cell.length_b   1.000
_cell.length_c   1.000
_cell.angle_alpha   90.00
_cell.angle_beta   90.00
_cell.angle_gamma   90.00
#
_symmetry.space_group_name_H-M   'P 1'
#
loop_
_entity.id
_entity.type
_entity.pdbx_description
1 polymer ?
#
loop_
_entity_poly.entity_id
_entity_poly.type
_entity_poly.pdbx_seq_one_letter_code
_entity_poly.pdbx_strand_id
1 'polypeptide(L)'
;MNETVKIINYSKFSISKKEVCILLKRFSLRKDVEEGIPPVKEEIKGEVRITGLPPISLTEAKKKDEKKIAVAAPKKEDVNLLLTYNFISDNIPITINIYKKKGEFVPIYDVSISSISKHTELILEKVREELIAQVSLGMVDILTTKDTGVIEQRFMEAITMLVNRHFPDADENTINFLKSYLIQRSLGLGNIEVLMDDINLEEIAINSAEEPVWVYHVKFGWLKTNIMLASEDQTRHYATMIGRRVGRQLTILEPLMDAHLKGGDRVNATLEPISVGGNTITLRKFAAKPWTITDFIKDGTISADAAALIWLGVQFELSTLISGGTATGKTSMLNVVANFFPPNQRIISIEDTREIQLPKFLHWVPMVTRLPNPEGKGEVSMLDLLVNSLRMRPDRIIVGEIRRKR
;
A
#
# COMPACT_ATOMS: atom_id res chain seq x y z
N MET A 1 7.12 11.32 26.02
CA MET A 1 7.20 9.92 25.60
C MET A 1 5.80 9.32 25.72
N ASN A 2 5.12 9.11 24.63
CA ASN A 2 3.80 8.48 24.63
C ASN A 2 4.00 6.96 24.53
N GLU A 3 3.89 6.27 25.65
CA GLU A 3 3.85 4.81 25.64
C GLU A 3 2.44 4.35 25.29
N THR A 4 2.33 3.61 24.22
CA THR A 4 1.07 3.00 23.77
C THR A 4 1.06 1.55 24.24
N VAL A 5 0.02 1.17 24.98
CA VAL A 5 -0.15 -0.17 25.57
C VAL A 5 -1.23 -0.93 24.82
N LYS A 6 -0.98 -2.18 24.43
CA LYS A 6 -1.93 -3.07 23.73
C LYS A 6 -2.32 -4.25 24.62
N ILE A 7 -3.61 -4.50 24.82
CA ILE A 7 -4.13 -5.52 25.73
C ILE A 7 -4.96 -6.56 24.98
N ILE A 8 -4.70 -7.84 25.28
CA ILE A 8 -5.53 -8.98 24.87
C ILE A 8 -6.13 -9.58 26.14
N ASN A 9 -7.46 -9.55 26.31
CA ASN A 9 -8.14 -9.88 27.59
C ASN A 9 -8.72 -11.31 27.65
N TYR A 10 -8.91 -11.78 28.88
CA TYR A 10 -9.22 -13.16 29.22
C TYR A 10 -10.27 -13.40 30.27
N SER A 11 -10.95 -14.55 30.23
CA SER A 11 -11.79 -15.06 31.31
C SER A 11 -11.55 -16.56 31.57
N LYS A 12 -11.20 -16.85 32.84
CA LYS A 12 -11.30 -18.13 33.57
C LYS A 12 -10.68 -19.40 33.02
N PHE A 13 -9.48 -19.75 33.52
CA PHE A 13 -9.15 -21.15 33.91
C PHE A 13 -7.92 -21.16 34.83
N SER A 14 -7.96 -22.02 35.87
CA SER A 14 -6.85 -22.29 36.80
C SER A 14 -6.04 -23.48 36.26
N ILE A 15 -4.79 -23.24 35.88
CA ILE A 15 -3.89 -24.30 35.40
C ILE A 15 -3.00 -24.78 36.55
N SER A 16 -2.89 -26.08 36.71
CA SER A 16 -1.95 -26.66 37.67
C SER A 16 -0.52 -26.68 37.11
N LYS A 17 0.49 -26.44 37.99
CA LYS A 17 1.91 -26.55 37.63
C LYS A 17 2.30 -27.89 36.98
N LYS A 18 1.53 -28.96 37.21
CA LYS A 18 1.74 -30.29 36.63
C LYS A 18 1.46 -30.36 35.13
N GLU A 19 0.44 -29.66 34.64
CA GLU A 19 0.05 -29.67 33.25
C GLU A 19 1.05 -28.88 32.38
N VAL A 20 1.58 -27.77 32.90
CA VAL A 20 2.67 -27.01 32.23
C VAL A 20 3.92 -27.87 32.13
N CYS A 21 4.26 -28.64 33.14
CA CYS A 21 5.44 -29.49 33.16
C CYS A 21 5.33 -30.71 32.22
N ILE A 22 4.12 -31.24 32.00
CA ILE A 22 3.85 -32.34 31.04
C ILE A 22 3.98 -31.84 29.60
N LEU A 23 3.51 -30.64 29.31
CA LEU A 23 3.61 -30.01 27.98
C LEU A 23 5.07 -29.67 27.64
N LEU A 24 5.82 -29.10 28.57
CA LEU A 24 7.25 -28.79 28.34
C LEU A 24 8.09 -30.07 28.13
N LYS A 25 7.77 -31.17 28.83
CA LYS A 25 8.41 -32.48 28.62
C LYS A 25 8.08 -33.10 27.24
N ARG A 26 6.86 -32.90 26.71
CA ARG A 26 6.50 -33.36 25.36
C ARG A 26 7.25 -32.60 24.28
N PHE A 27 7.59 -31.34 24.47
CA PHE A 27 8.43 -30.55 23.53
C PHE A 27 9.91 -30.90 23.61
N SER A 28 10.42 -31.27 24.80
CA SER A 28 11.82 -31.70 24.98
C SER A 28 12.13 -33.04 24.29
N LEU A 29 11.15 -33.93 24.15
CA LEU A 29 11.31 -35.24 23.50
C LEU A 29 11.38 -35.21 21.96
N ARG A 30 11.22 -34.05 21.32
CA ARG A 30 11.39 -33.90 19.87
C ARG A 30 12.80 -33.47 19.43
N LYS A 31 13.73 -33.27 20.35
CA LYS A 31 15.14 -32.96 20.02
C LYS A 31 15.92 -34.13 19.43
N ASP A 32 15.42 -35.37 19.55
CA ASP A 32 16.17 -36.58 19.15
C ASP A 32 15.81 -37.09 17.73
N VAL A 33 15.13 -36.25 16.90
CA VAL A 33 14.71 -36.66 15.54
C VAL A 33 15.45 -35.89 14.41
N GLU A 34 16.40 -35.00 14.72
CA GLU A 34 17.13 -34.23 13.71
C GLU A 34 18.48 -34.84 13.26
N GLU A 35 18.83 -36.06 13.67
CA GLU A 35 19.98 -36.78 13.09
C GLU A 35 19.49 -37.80 12.03
N GLY A 36 19.38 -37.36 10.77
CA GLY A 36 19.12 -38.34 9.71
C GLY A 36 18.56 -37.83 8.38
N ILE A 37 18.77 -36.60 7.98
CA ILE A 37 18.42 -36.15 6.62
C ILE A 37 19.72 -35.78 5.89
N PRO A 38 20.12 -36.54 4.85
CA PRO A 38 21.28 -36.17 4.04
C PRO A 38 20.99 -34.94 3.19
N PRO A 39 22.01 -34.11 2.86
CA PRO A 39 21.81 -32.91 2.07
C PRO A 39 21.48 -33.29 0.62
N VAL A 40 20.33 -32.86 0.16
CA VAL A 40 19.95 -32.91 -1.26
C VAL A 40 20.76 -31.84 -1.99
N LYS A 41 21.79 -32.27 -2.68
CA LYS A 41 22.43 -31.52 -3.76
C LYS A 41 21.70 -31.92 -5.05
N GLU A 42 20.91 -31.04 -5.58
CA GLU A 42 20.56 -31.09 -7.00
C GLU A 42 20.57 -29.70 -7.59
N GLU A 43 21.63 -29.42 -8.35
CA GLU A 43 21.68 -28.34 -9.34
C GLU A 43 20.73 -28.71 -10.47
N ILE A 44 19.61 -27.98 -10.60
CA ILE A 44 18.81 -28.04 -11.82
C ILE A 44 19.36 -26.98 -12.77
N LYS A 45 20.29 -27.38 -13.64
CA LYS A 45 20.56 -26.66 -14.90
C LYS A 45 19.50 -27.08 -15.91
N GLY A 46 18.55 -26.19 -16.18
CA GLY A 46 17.56 -26.36 -17.22
C GLY A 46 17.33 -25.05 -17.94
N GLU A 47 18.06 -24.85 -19.07
CA GLU A 47 17.73 -23.85 -20.08
C GLU A 47 16.38 -24.21 -20.71
N VAL A 48 15.35 -23.40 -20.47
CA VAL A 48 14.11 -23.46 -21.26
C VAL A 48 14.30 -22.55 -22.48
N ARG A 49 14.64 -23.15 -23.62
CA ARG A 49 14.56 -22.48 -24.93
C ARG A 49 13.11 -22.44 -25.37
N ILE A 50 12.54 -21.25 -25.42
CA ILE A 50 11.29 -21.02 -26.17
C ILE A 50 11.70 -20.74 -27.63
N THR A 51 11.58 -21.76 -28.49
CA THR A 51 11.68 -21.63 -29.93
C THR A 51 10.31 -21.26 -30.49
N GLY A 52 10.25 -20.18 -31.25
CA GLY A 52 9.10 -19.95 -32.11
C GLY A 52 8.67 -18.50 -32.29
N LEU A 53 9.53 -17.64 -32.83
CA LEU A 53 9.09 -16.47 -33.59
C LEU A 53 10.07 -16.28 -34.76
N PRO A 54 9.58 -16.10 -36.02
CA PRO A 54 10.43 -15.91 -37.17
C PRO A 54 11.05 -14.50 -37.19
N PRO A 55 12.26 -14.33 -37.74
CA PRO A 55 12.90 -13.02 -37.84
C PRO A 55 12.21 -12.20 -38.93
N ILE A 56 11.77 -10.99 -38.59
CA ILE A 56 11.31 -9.99 -39.57
C ILE A 56 12.54 -9.38 -40.21
N SER A 57 12.76 -9.68 -41.48
CA SER A 57 13.78 -9.06 -42.29
C SER A 57 13.32 -7.65 -42.72
N LEU A 58 13.98 -6.63 -42.24
CA LEU A 58 13.88 -5.28 -42.79
C LEU A 58 14.76 -5.18 -44.02
N THR A 59 14.14 -5.21 -45.19
CA THR A 59 14.76 -4.88 -46.47
C THR A 59 15.03 -3.39 -46.59
N GLU A 60 16.21 -3.10 -46.99
CA GLU A 60 16.87 -1.88 -47.44
C GLU A 60 15.96 -0.76 -47.98
N ALA A 61 16.02 0.40 -47.30
CA ALA A 61 15.69 1.68 -47.91
C ALA A 61 16.86 2.67 -47.74
N LYS A 62 17.60 2.78 -48.83
CA LYS A 62 18.47 3.85 -49.35
C LYS A 62 18.96 4.96 -48.39
N LYS A 63 20.30 4.93 -48.22
CA LYS A 63 21.16 6.05 -47.84
C LYS A 63 20.84 7.32 -48.60
N LYS A 64 20.55 8.42 -47.91
CA LYS A 64 20.94 9.79 -48.32
C LYS A 64 21.08 10.69 -47.09
N ASP A 65 22.30 11.22 -46.97
CA ASP A 65 22.69 12.44 -46.26
C ASP A 65 22.46 12.54 -44.75
N GLU A 66 23.33 11.87 -44.00
CA GLU A 66 23.60 12.19 -42.57
C GLU A 66 24.56 13.40 -42.49
N LYS A 67 24.04 14.61 -42.28
CA LYS A 67 24.78 15.64 -41.57
C LYS A 67 24.81 15.24 -40.07
N LYS A 68 25.98 14.80 -39.62
CA LYS A 68 26.28 14.53 -38.21
C LYS A 68 26.05 15.80 -37.37
N ILE A 69 24.90 15.91 -36.73
CA ILE A 69 24.76 16.70 -35.53
C ILE A 69 25.29 15.80 -34.44
N ALA A 70 26.50 16.08 -33.98
CA ALA A 70 27.06 15.43 -32.80
C ALA A 70 26.23 15.84 -31.57
N VAL A 71 25.21 15.04 -31.24
CA VAL A 71 24.59 15.09 -29.95
C VAL A 71 25.64 14.55 -28.98
N ALA A 72 26.19 15.44 -28.13
CA ALA A 72 27.10 15.05 -27.07
C ALA A 72 26.44 13.95 -26.27
N ALA A 73 27.09 12.77 -26.22
CA ALA A 73 26.67 11.68 -25.37
C ALA A 73 26.55 12.22 -23.93
N PRO A 74 25.45 11.93 -23.20
CA PRO A 74 25.33 12.36 -21.83
C PRO A 74 26.54 11.77 -21.06
N LYS A 75 27.27 12.65 -20.37
CA LYS A 75 28.34 12.24 -19.45
C LYS A 75 27.71 11.18 -18.55
N LYS A 76 28.34 10.00 -18.42
CA LYS A 76 27.98 8.99 -17.42
C LYS A 76 28.02 9.70 -16.07
N GLU A 77 26.85 10.10 -15.58
CA GLU A 77 26.75 10.56 -14.20
C GLU A 77 27.15 9.37 -13.30
N ASP A 78 27.94 9.62 -12.27
CA ASP A 78 28.34 8.62 -11.27
C ASP A 78 27.09 8.18 -10.49
N VAL A 79 26.34 7.23 -11.07
CA VAL A 79 25.12 6.67 -10.51
C VAL A 79 25.43 5.27 -10.02
N ASN A 80 25.25 5.05 -8.70
CA ASN A 80 25.39 3.73 -8.10
C ASN A 80 23.99 3.09 -7.93
N LEU A 81 23.67 2.12 -8.78
CA LEU A 81 22.41 1.38 -8.73
C LEU A 81 22.40 0.46 -7.50
N LEU A 82 21.36 0.56 -6.66
CA LEU A 82 21.18 -0.23 -5.44
C LEU A 82 20.21 -1.39 -5.66
N LEU A 83 19.10 -1.15 -6.36
CA LEU A 83 18.06 -2.15 -6.59
C LEU A 83 17.27 -1.80 -7.86
N THR A 84 16.88 -2.82 -8.62
CA THR A 84 15.91 -2.71 -9.71
C THR A 84 14.87 -3.81 -9.54
N TYR A 85 13.60 -3.47 -9.72
CA TYR A 85 12.50 -4.44 -9.76
C TYR A 85 11.34 -3.92 -10.59
N ASN A 86 10.47 -4.84 -10.99
CA ASN A 86 9.30 -4.55 -11.81
C ASN A 86 8.04 -5.04 -11.12
N PHE A 87 6.93 -4.35 -11.36
CA PHE A 87 5.60 -4.79 -10.99
C PHE A 87 4.56 -4.27 -11.99
N ILE A 88 3.33 -4.72 -11.87
CA ILE A 88 2.23 -4.30 -12.73
C ILE A 88 1.22 -3.54 -11.87
N SER A 89 0.89 -2.31 -12.27
CA SER A 89 -0.16 -1.47 -11.69
C SER A 89 -1.25 -1.29 -12.74
N ASP A 90 -2.46 -1.79 -12.51
CA ASP A 90 -3.61 -1.70 -13.43
C ASP A 90 -3.27 -1.98 -14.90
N ASN A 91 -2.59 -3.09 -15.18
CA ASN A 91 -2.07 -3.49 -16.50
C ASN A 91 -0.92 -2.60 -17.05
N ILE A 92 -0.38 -1.71 -16.26
CA ILE A 92 0.76 -0.86 -16.63
C ILE A 92 2.05 -1.48 -16.07
N PRO A 93 3.00 -1.91 -16.91
CA PRO A 93 4.29 -2.42 -16.45
C PRO A 93 5.17 -1.28 -15.95
N ILE A 94 5.53 -1.34 -14.68
CA ILE A 94 6.33 -0.34 -13.99
C ILE A 94 7.72 -0.93 -13.70
N THR A 95 8.75 -0.16 -13.98
CA THR A 95 10.12 -0.45 -13.58
C THR A 95 10.58 0.56 -12.55
N ILE A 96 11.08 0.06 -11.42
CA ILE A 96 11.65 0.88 -10.35
C ILE A 96 13.15 0.69 -10.34
N ASN A 97 13.88 1.82 -10.33
CA ASN A 97 15.31 1.84 -10.12
C ASN A 97 15.64 2.67 -8.89
N ILE A 98 16.26 2.05 -7.90
CA ILE A 98 16.74 2.76 -6.70
C ILE A 98 18.24 2.93 -6.84
N TYR A 99 18.72 4.19 -6.84
CA TYR A 99 20.13 4.49 -7.02
C TYR A 99 20.60 5.69 -6.18
N LYS A 100 21.90 5.72 -5.91
CA LYS A 100 22.57 6.90 -5.33
C LYS A 100 23.16 7.74 -6.45
N LYS A 101 22.87 9.03 -6.44
CA LYS A 101 23.45 10.03 -7.32
C LYS A 101 24.45 10.88 -6.54
N LYS A 102 25.62 11.16 -7.12
CA LYS A 102 26.64 12.02 -6.51
C LYS A 102 26.07 13.43 -6.29
N GLY A 103 26.14 13.92 -5.06
CA GLY A 103 25.57 15.21 -4.66
C GLY A 103 24.16 15.13 -4.03
N GLU A 104 23.50 13.98 -4.08
CA GLU A 104 22.24 13.75 -3.37
C GLU A 104 22.52 13.04 -2.03
N PHE A 105 21.88 13.53 -0.96
CA PHE A 105 22.05 12.97 0.40
C PHE A 105 21.23 11.69 0.62
N VAL A 106 20.15 11.51 -0.13
CA VAL A 106 19.26 10.34 -0.07
C VAL A 106 19.22 9.65 -1.42
N PRO A 107 19.03 8.33 -1.47
CA PRO A 107 18.86 7.63 -2.74
C PRO A 107 17.60 8.09 -3.47
N ILE A 108 17.61 7.93 -4.79
CA ILE A 108 16.50 8.29 -5.67
C ILE A 108 15.72 7.02 -6.00
N TYR A 109 14.41 7.10 -5.88
CA TYR A 109 13.43 6.11 -6.30
C TYR A 109 12.85 6.54 -7.64
N ASP A 110 13.38 5.98 -8.72
CA ASP A 110 13.03 6.35 -10.10
C ASP A 110 11.96 5.41 -10.64
N VAL A 111 10.81 5.99 -10.97
CA VAL A 111 9.66 5.29 -11.56
C VAL A 111 9.72 5.47 -13.06
N SER A 112 9.77 4.38 -13.80
CA SER A 112 9.71 4.39 -15.25
C SER A 112 8.65 3.45 -15.80
N ILE A 113 7.89 3.92 -16.77
CA ILE A 113 6.89 3.12 -17.49
C ILE A 113 7.56 2.71 -18.82
N SER A 114 7.99 1.45 -18.88
CA SER A 114 8.90 0.96 -19.92
C SER A 114 8.29 0.90 -21.33
N SER A 115 6.97 1.04 -21.45
CA SER A 115 6.23 0.76 -22.70
C SER A 115 5.78 2.00 -23.48
N ILE A 116 6.04 3.22 -22.99
CA ILE A 116 5.59 4.44 -23.64
C ILE A 116 6.77 5.21 -24.23
N SER A 117 6.76 5.38 -25.56
CA SER A 117 7.70 6.30 -26.22
C SER A 117 7.27 7.75 -25.97
N LYS A 118 8.23 8.70 -26.04
CA LYS A 118 7.91 10.13 -25.92
C LYS A 118 6.86 10.60 -26.96
N HIS A 119 6.84 9.98 -28.14
CA HIS A 119 5.83 10.28 -29.17
C HIS A 119 4.43 9.79 -28.75
N THR A 120 4.36 8.58 -28.20
CA THR A 120 3.11 8.02 -27.68
C THR A 120 2.58 8.85 -26.52
N GLU A 121 3.46 9.33 -25.63
CA GLU A 121 3.09 10.18 -24.51
C GLU A 121 2.45 11.51 -24.98
N LEU A 122 3.00 12.16 -26.00
CA LEU A 122 2.43 13.38 -26.59
C LEU A 122 1.03 13.13 -27.20
N ILE A 123 0.86 11.99 -27.88
CA ILE A 123 -0.46 11.61 -28.43
C ILE A 123 -1.45 11.38 -27.29
N LEU A 124 -1.03 10.69 -26.23
CA LEU A 124 -1.89 10.42 -25.08
C LEU A 124 -2.27 11.68 -24.31
N GLU A 125 -1.40 12.68 -24.22
CA GLU A 125 -1.76 13.99 -23.67
C GLU A 125 -2.86 14.66 -24.49
N LYS A 126 -2.73 14.65 -25.81
CA LYS A 126 -3.76 15.19 -26.71
C LYS A 126 -5.08 14.43 -26.59
N VAL A 127 -5.03 13.10 -26.52
CA VAL A 127 -6.22 12.27 -26.29
C VAL A 127 -6.88 12.62 -24.96
N ARG A 128 -6.10 12.89 -23.93
CA ARG A 128 -6.59 13.31 -22.61
C ARG A 128 -7.28 14.68 -22.66
N GLU A 129 -6.72 15.63 -23.39
CA GLU A 129 -7.36 16.95 -23.59
C GLU A 129 -8.70 16.81 -24.33
N GLU A 130 -8.76 16.02 -25.40
CA GLU A 130 -9.99 15.70 -26.12
C GLU A 130 -11.02 15.01 -25.21
N LEU A 131 -10.59 14.09 -24.36
CA LEU A 131 -11.42 13.38 -23.40
C LEU A 131 -12.05 14.36 -22.40
N ILE A 132 -11.25 15.24 -21.80
CA ILE A 132 -11.73 16.26 -20.86
C ILE A 132 -12.75 17.18 -21.53
N ALA A 133 -12.50 17.62 -22.76
CA ALA A 133 -13.42 18.46 -23.51
C ALA A 133 -14.75 17.75 -23.80
N GLN A 134 -14.72 16.48 -24.24
CA GLN A 134 -15.94 15.70 -24.51
C GLN A 134 -16.77 15.41 -23.26
N VAL A 135 -16.10 15.05 -22.15
CA VAL A 135 -16.77 14.77 -20.88
C VAL A 135 -17.34 16.06 -20.28
N SER A 136 -16.62 17.20 -20.37
CA SER A 136 -17.10 18.50 -19.88
C SER A 136 -18.35 18.97 -20.60
N LEU A 137 -18.44 18.75 -21.91
CA LEU A 137 -19.63 19.06 -22.70
C LEU A 137 -20.84 18.17 -22.33
N GLY A 138 -20.57 16.90 -21.93
CA GLY A 138 -21.63 15.98 -21.47
C GLY A 138 -22.01 16.17 -20.00
N MET A 139 -21.21 16.84 -19.18
CA MET A 139 -21.49 17.06 -17.75
C MET A 139 -22.64 18.02 -17.49
N VAL A 140 -23.01 18.88 -18.42
CA VAL A 140 -24.17 19.79 -18.27
C VAL A 140 -25.47 18.98 -18.09
N ASP A 141 -25.55 17.79 -18.70
CA ASP A 141 -26.69 16.87 -18.56
C ASP A 141 -26.58 15.95 -17.31
N ILE A 142 -25.40 15.81 -16.73
CA ILE A 142 -25.09 14.83 -15.67
C ILE A 142 -25.23 15.41 -14.25
N LEU A 143 -25.25 16.74 -14.10
CA LEU A 143 -25.44 17.40 -12.80
C LEU A 143 -26.76 17.05 -12.11
N THR A 144 -27.67 16.35 -12.81
CA THR A 144 -28.94 15.85 -12.28
C THR A 144 -28.89 14.40 -11.79
N THR A 145 -27.86 13.61 -12.13
CA THR A 145 -27.75 12.21 -11.74
C THR A 145 -26.78 12.02 -10.57
N LYS A 146 -27.28 11.56 -9.43
CA LYS A 146 -26.50 11.21 -8.23
C LYS A 146 -25.73 9.89 -8.36
N ASP A 147 -25.71 9.26 -9.53
CA ASP A 147 -25.17 7.92 -9.74
C ASP A 147 -23.76 7.99 -10.35
N THR A 148 -22.74 7.80 -9.50
CA THR A 148 -21.33 7.82 -9.89
C THR A 148 -20.98 6.72 -10.91
N GLY A 149 -21.70 5.59 -10.91
CA GLY A 149 -21.45 4.48 -11.83
C GLY A 149 -21.75 4.81 -13.29
N VAL A 150 -22.75 5.67 -13.56
CA VAL A 150 -23.10 6.10 -14.93
C VAL A 150 -22.00 7.01 -15.50
N ILE A 151 -21.38 7.83 -14.65
CA ILE A 151 -20.30 8.74 -15.04
C ILE A 151 -19.07 7.92 -15.43
N GLU A 152 -18.69 6.94 -14.60
CA GLU A 152 -17.55 6.06 -14.87
C GLU A 152 -17.74 5.28 -16.18
N GLN A 153 -18.95 4.76 -16.42
CA GLN A 153 -19.24 4.00 -17.64
C GLN A 153 -19.11 4.87 -18.89
N ARG A 154 -19.69 6.06 -18.92
CA ARG A 154 -19.57 7.01 -20.05
C ARG A 154 -18.12 7.43 -20.29
N PHE A 155 -17.37 7.60 -19.23
CA PHE A 155 -15.96 7.95 -19.31
C PHE A 155 -15.16 6.81 -19.96
N MET A 156 -15.44 5.56 -19.57
CA MET A 156 -14.85 4.36 -20.17
C MET A 156 -15.20 4.20 -21.64
N GLU A 157 -16.44 4.47 -22.04
CA GLU A 157 -16.88 4.46 -23.44
C GLU A 157 -16.15 5.53 -24.26
N ALA A 158 -16.02 6.75 -23.75
CA ALA A 158 -15.30 7.84 -24.41
C ALA A 158 -13.80 7.52 -24.56
N ILE A 159 -13.14 7.00 -23.53
CA ILE A 159 -11.74 6.55 -23.61
C ILE A 159 -11.59 5.48 -24.69
N THR A 160 -12.47 4.48 -24.69
CA THR A 160 -12.40 3.37 -25.65
C THR A 160 -12.53 3.89 -27.09
N MET A 161 -13.44 4.82 -27.32
CA MET A 161 -13.63 5.44 -28.65
C MET A 161 -12.39 6.24 -29.08
N LEU A 162 -11.83 7.06 -28.17
CA LEU A 162 -10.66 7.88 -28.47
C LEU A 162 -9.40 7.03 -28.69
N VAL A 163 -9.16 6.01 -27.85
CA VAL A 163 -8.01 5.12 -28.01
C VAL A 163 -8.09 4.40 -29.36
N ASN A 164 -9.23 3.82 -29.72
CA ASN A 164 -9.40 3.15 -31.02
C ASN A 164 -9.26 4.10 -32.22
N ARG A 165 -9.62 5.38 -32.05
CA ARG A 165 -9.47 6.41 -33.10
C ARG A 165 -8.01 6.79 -33.35
N HIS A 166 -7.23 6.95 -32.28
CA HIS A 166 -5.83 7.41 -32.37
C HIS A 166 -4.83 6.27 -32.55
N PHE A 167 -5.22 5.03 -32.19
CA PHE A 167 -4.38 3.83 -32.25
C PHE A 167 -5.13 2.66 -32.94
N PRO A 168 -5.53 2.79 -34.21
CA PRO A 168 -6.38 1.79 -34.89
C PRO A 168 -5.68 0.44 -35.10
N ASP A 169 -4.34 0.44 -35.18
CA ASP A 169 -3.53 -0.76 -35.46
C ASP A 169 -2.99 -1.42 -34.17
N ALA A 170 -3.39 -0.93 -32.98
CA ALA A 170 -2.91 -1.48 -31.72
C ALA A 170 -3.60 -2.82 -31.40
N ASP A 171 -2.83 -3.78 -30.89
CA ASP A 171 -3.36 -5.03 -30.36
C ASP A 171 -4.18 -4.81 -29.08
N GLU A 172 -4.99 -5.79 -28.72
CA GLU A 172 -5.92 -5.70 -27.57
C GLU A 172 -5.18 -5.41 -26.23
N ASN A 173 -4.00 -5.98 -26.06
CA ASN A 173 -3.18 -5.75 -24.84
C ASN A 173 -2.71 -4.29 -24.78
N THR A 174 -2.26 -3.73 -25.91
CA THR A 174 -1.86 -2.33 -26.02
C THR A 174 -3.05 -1.40 -25.80
N ILE A 175 -4.21 -1.72 -26.37
CA ILE A 175 -5.44 -0.94 -26.14
C ILE A 175 -5.82 -0.94 -24.65
N ASN A 176 -5.81 -2.08 -23.99
CA ASN A 176 -6.11 -2.17 -22.56
C ASN A 176 -5.10 -1.41 -21.70
N PHE A 177 -3.81 -1.48 -22.05
CA PHE A 177 -2.76 -0.69 -21.41
C PHE A 177 -3.01 0.82 -21.57
N LEU A 178 -3.29 1.31 -22.80
CA LEU A 178 -3.55 2.72 -23.08
C LEU A 178 -4.81 3.23 -22.35
N LYS A 179 -5.85 2.41 -22.26
CA LYS A 179 -7.06 2.72 -21.49
C LYS A 179 -6.73 2.88 -20.01
N SER A 180 -6.06 1.90 -19.40
CA SER A 180 -5.66 1.96 -17.99
C SER A 180 -4.81 3.19 -17.70
N TYR A 181 -3.85 3.50 -18.56
CA TYR A 181 -3.00 4.69 -18.45
C TYR A 181 -3.79 6.01 -18.48
N LEU A 182 -4.75 6.14 -19.40
CA LEU A 182 -5.60 7.33 -19.52
C LEU A 182 -6.55 7.48 -18.33
N ILE A 183 -7.13 6.37 -17.83
CA ILE A 183 -8.00 6.36 -16.65
C ILE A 183 -7.23 6.83 -15.42
N GLN A 184 -6.07 6.24 -15.18
CA GLN A 184 -5.23 6.56 -14.03
C GLN A 184 -4.81 8.03 -14.02
N ARG A 185 -4.48 8.59 -15.20
CA ARG A 185 -4.13 10.02 -15.33
C ARG A 185 -5.31 10.99 -15.32
N SER A 186 -6.50 10.55 -15.64
CA SER A 186 -7.67 11.43 -15.79
C SER A 186 -8.65 11.36 -14.62
N LEU A 187 -8.86 10.21 -14.04
CA LEU A 187 -9.79 9.98 -12.91
C LEU A 187 -9.07 9.57 -11.61
N GLY A 188 -7.83 9.12 -11.71
CA GLY A 188 -7.02 8.69 -10.59
C GLY A 188 -6.12 9.80 -10.02
N LEU A 189 -5.22 9.38 -9.14
CA LEU A 189 -4.17 10.23 -8.57
C LEU A 189 -2.93 10.30 -9.48
N GLY A 190 -3.06 9.91 -10.75
CA GLY A 190 -1.96 9.90 -11.72
C GLY A 190 -0.80 9.01 -11.26
N ASN A 191 0.42 9.55 -11.31
CA ASN A 191 1.61 8.81 -10.92
C ASN A 191 1.64 8.41 -9.42
N ILE A 192 0.83 9.03 -8.57
CA ILE A 192 0.72 8.66 -7.15
C ILE A 192 0.05 7.29 -6.98
N GLU A 193 -0.89 6.96 -7.87
CA GLU A 193 -1.61 5.68 -7.84
C GLU A 193 -0.65 4.50 -8.07
N VAL A 194 0.32 4.67 -8.98
CA VAL A 194 1.42 3.70 -9.20
C VAL A 194 2.21 3.44 -7.92
N LEU A 195 2.50 4.48 -7.12
CA LEU A 195 3.19 4.33 -5.85
C LEU A 195 2.35 3.59 -4.81
N MET A 196 1.01 3.75 -4.88
CA MET A 196 0.10 3.03 -3.98
C MET A 196 0.11 1.51 -4.22
N ASP A 197 0.41 1.06 -5.42
CA ASP A 197 0.42 -0.37 -5.77
C ASP A 197 1.75 -1.06 -5.44
N ASP A 198 2.86 -0.31 -5.25
CA ASP A 198 4.13 -0.91 -4.89
C ASP A 198 4.13 -1.45 -3.45
N ILE A 199 4.18 -2.76 -3.30
CA ILE A 199 4.17 -3.45 -1.99
C ILE A 199 5.41 -3.17 -1.13
N ASN A 200 6.49 -2.63 -1.70
CA ASN A 200 7.71 -2.29 -0.97
C ASN A 200 7.66 -0.88 -0.35
N LEU A 201 6.61 -0.11 -0.61
CA LEU A 201 6.40 1.20 -0.02
C LEU A 201 5.42 1.14 1.15
N GLU A 202 5.79 1.76 2.27
CA GLU A 202 4.94 1.91 3.46
C GLU A 202 4.24 3.27 3.53
N GLU A 203 4.90 4.32 3.01
CA GLU A 203 4.38 5.68 3.08
C GLU A 203 4.74 6.48 1.82
N ILE A 204 3.84 7.37 1.42
CA ILE A 204 4.00 8.32 0.32
C ILE A 204 3.72 9.71 0.89
N ALA A 205 4.65 10.63 0.74
CA ALA A 205 4.54 11.99 1.26
C ALA A 205 4.71 13.02 0.14
N ILE A 206 3.71 13.87 -0.01
CA ILE A 206 3.71 15.06 -0.84
C ILE A 206 3.79 16.25 0.12
N ASN A 207 4.90 16.99 0.10
CA ASN A 207 5.10 18.11 0.99
C ASN A 207 4.71 19.45 0.36
N SER A 208 4.87 19.56 -0.95
CA SER A 208 4.45 20.68 -1.80
C SER A 208 4.53 20.26 -3.27
N ALA A 209 4.05 21.11 -4.18
CA ALA A 209 4.26 20.91 -5.62
C ALA A 209 5.69 21.29 -6.07
N GLU A 210 6.41 22.06 -5.28
CA GLU A 210 7.79 22.49 -5.60
C GLU A 210 8.84 21.42 -5.29
N GLU A 211 8.47 20.41 -4.51
CA GLU A 211 9.36 19.31 -4.13
C GLU A 211 8.92 17.99 -4.80
N PRO A 212 9.88 17.09 -5.07
CA PRO A 212 9.54 15.74 -5.51
C PRO A 212 8.74 15.00 -4.43
N VAL A 213 7.88 14.11 -4.86
CA VAL A 213 7.17 13.19 -3.96
C VAL A 213 8.19 12.32 -3.24
N TRP A 214 8.02 12.14 -1.93
CA TRP A 214 8.83 11.27 -1.10
C TRP A 214 8.13 9.95 -0.86
N VAL A 215 8.91 8.88 -0.73
CA VAL A 215 8.40 7.55 -0.40
C VAL A 215 9.22 6.92 0.71
N TYR A 216 8.57 6.18 1.59
CA TYR A 216 9.24 5.37 2.59
C TYR A 216 9.27 3.91 2.13
N HIS A 217 10.47 3.44 1.80
CA HIS A 217 10.71 2.08 1.30
C HIS A 217 11.14 1.16 2.45
N VAL A 218 10.57 -0.05 2.53
CA VAL A 218 10.81 -1.04 3.60
C VAL A 218 12.30 -1.26 3.91
N LYS A 219 13.17 -1.29 2.87
CA LYS A 219 14.60 -1.58 3.04
C LYS A 219 15.50 -0.34 3.13
N PHE A 220 15.11 0.77 2.50
CA PHE A 220 15.98 1.93 2.32
C PHE A 220 15.53 3.16 3.10
N GLY A 221 14.37 3.11 3.75
CA GLY A 221 13.79 4.26 4.44
C GLY A 221 13.31 5.34 3.47
N TRP A 222 13.42 6.61 3.83
CA TRP A 222 12.98 7.72 3.01
C TRP A 222 13.81 7.89 1.74
N LEU A 223 13.13 7.98 0.59
CA LEU A 223 13.70 8.17 -0.74
C LEU A 223 12.98 9.32 -1.44
N LYS A 224 13.72 10.05 -2.29
CA LYS A 224 13.12 11.01 -3.23
C LYS A 224 12.69 10.28 -4.49
N THR A 225 11.52 10.62 -5.03
CA THR A 225 11.12 10.09 -6.34
C THR A 225 11.49 11.04 -7.48
N ASN A 226 11.34 10.59 -8.72
CA ASN A 226 11.37 11.44 -9.92
C ASN A 226 9.98 12.05 -10.25
N ILE A 227 8.98 11.86 -9.38
CA ILE A 227 7.62 12.37 -9.58
C ILE A 227 7.50 13.74 -8.93
N MET A 228 7.05 14.72 -9.71
CA MET A 228 6.68 16.05 -9.24
C MET A 228 5.23 16.36 -9.61
N LEU A 229 4.54 17.11 -8.78
CA LEU A 229 3.23 17.65 -9.13
C LEU A 229 3.39 18.95 -9.91
N ALA A 230 2.42 19.23 -10.79
CA ALA A 230 2.52 20.38 -11.70
C ALA A 230 2.22 21.70 -10.98
N SER A 231 1.39 21.68 -9.92
CA SER A 231 1.00 22.88 -9.17
C SER A 231 0.38 22.54 -7.82
N GLU A 232 0.30 23.53 -6.93
CA GLU A 232 -0.43 23.43 -5.66
C GLU A 232 -1.93 23.16 -5.86
N ASP A 233 -2.52 23.65 -6.94
CA ASP A 233 -3.90 23.32 -7.29
C ASP A 233 -4.10 21.85 -7.60
N GLN A 234 -3.10 21.18 -8.19
CA GLN A 234 -3.14 19.73 -8.41
C GLN A 234 -3.07 18.98 -7.07
N THR A 235 -2.22 19.41 -6.15
CA THR A 235 -2.13 18.82 -4.80
C THR A 235 -3.45 18.98 -4.06
N ARG A 236 -4.05 20.17 -4.09
CA ARG A 236 -5.37 20.46 -3.52
C ARG A 236 -6.46 19.59 -4.17
N HIS A 237 -6.42 19.45 -5.48
CA HIS A 237 -7.37 18.62 -6.23
C HIS A 237 -7.29 17.16 -5.77
N TYR A 238 -6.10 16.59 -5.65
CA TYR A 238 -5.89 15.23 -5.15
C TYR A 238 -6.39 15.06 -3.72
N ALA A 239 -6.06 16.00 -2.81
CA ALA A 239 -6.54 15.98 -1.45
C ALA A 239 -8.07 16.02 -1.37
N THR A 240 -8.72 16.87 -2.22
CA THR A 240 -10.18 16.97 -2.30
C THR A 240 -10.82 15.69 -2.87
N MET A 241 -10.23 15.09 -3.90
CA MET A 241 -10.69 13.81 -4.46
C MET A 241 -10.66 12.70 -3.42
N ILE A 242 -9.55 12.59 -2.69
CA ILE A 242 -9.41 11.63 -1.59
C ILE A 242 -10.46 11.90 -0.52
N GLY A 243 -10.63 13.15 -0.11
CA GLY A 243 -11.64 13.56 0.86
C GLY A 243 -13.06 13.12 0.46
N ARG A 244 -13.44 13.33 -0.79
CA ARG A 244 -14.75 12.88 -1.32
C ARG A 244 -14.94 11.37 -1.24
N ARG A 245 -13.88 10.58 -1.57
CA ARG A 245 -13.93 9.10 -1.49
C ARG A 245 -14.20 8.60 -0.07
N VAL A 246 -13.78 9.35 0.95
CA VAL A 246 -13.98 9.01 2.38
C VAL A 246 -15.12 9.79 3.04
N GLY A 247 -15.91 10.57 2.27
CA GLY A 247 -17.02 11.33 2.78
C GLY A 247 -16.62 12.54 3.64
N ARG A 248 -15.40 13.07 3.45
CA ARG A 248 -14.88 14.27 4.10
C ARG A 248 -14.80 15.43 3.10
N GLN A 249 -15.09 16.63 3.57
CA GLN A 249 -14.83 17.86 2.81
C GLN A 249 -13.52 18.45 3.30
N LEU A 250 -12.67 18.84 2.35
CA LEU A 250 -11.44 19.54 2.62
C LEU A 250 -11.53 20.91 1.98
N THR A 251 -11.53 21.95 2.81
CA THR A 251 -11.73 23.34 2.41
C THR A 251 -10.75 24.26 3.14
N ILE A 252 -10.71 25.54 2.79
CA ILE A 252 -9.92 26.54 3.51
C ILE A 252 -10.38 26.69 4.97
N LEU A 253 -11.67 26.47 5.25
CA LEU A 253 -12.21 26.52 6.61
C LEU A 253 -11.93 25.23 7.41
N GLU A 254 -11.89 24.11 6.73
CA GLU A 254 -11.52 22.80 7.30
C GLU A 254 -10.29 22.26 6.54
N PRO A 255 -9.10 22.82 6.81
CA PRO A 255 -7.90 22.53 6.02
C PRO A 255 -7.20 21.23 6.39
N LEU A 256 -7.66 20.53 7.42
CA LEU A 256 -7.07 19.31 7.94
C LEU A 256 -7.95 18.10 7.65
N MET A 257 -7.35 17.06 7.10
CA MET A 257 -8.01 15.78 6.90
C MET A 257 -7.18 14.66 7.50
N ASP A 258 -7.81 13.83 8.33
CA ASP A 258 -7.29 12.52 8.74
C ASP A 258 -8.39 11.50 8.46
N ALA A 259 -8.12 10.54 7.58
CA ALA A 259 -9.13 9.63 7.07
C ALA A 259 -8.53 8.27 6.68
N HIS A 260 -9.42 7.30 6.44
CA HIS A 260 -9.07 5.95 5.99
C HIS A 260 -9.73 5.65 4.66
N LEU A 261 -8.95 5.17 3.71
CA LEU A 261 -9.45 4.65 2.45
C LEU A 261 -10.13 3.28 2.66
N LYS A 262 -10.98 2.88 1.72
CA LYS A 262 -11.68 1.58 1.77
C LYS A 262 -10.72 0.39 1.87
N GLY A 263 -9.48 0.52 1.36
CA GLY A 263 -8.42 -0.49 1.46
C GLY A 263 -7.78 -0.62 2.84
N GLY A 264 -8.02 0.35 3.74
CA GLY A 264 -7.39 0.42 5.07
C GLY A 264 -6.22 1.40 5.14
N ASP A 265 -5.77 1.96 4.01
CA ASP A 265 -4.72 2.97 3.98
C ASP A 265 -5.16 4.23 4.72
N ARG A 266 -4.24 4.85 5.44
CA ARG A 266 -4.48 6.09 6.15
C ARG A 266 -3.99 7.27 5.33
N VAL A 267 -4.81 8.32 5.28
CA VAL A 267 -4.50 9.55 4.58
C VAL A 267 -4.58 10.72 5.55
N ASN A 268 -3.52 11.51 5.57
CA ASN A 268 -3.52 12.83 6.18
C ASN A 268 -3.30 13.87 5.10
N ALA A 269 -4.06 14.96 5.11
CA ALA A 269 -3.84 16.10 4.23
C ALA A 269 -3.99 17.41 4.99
N THR A 270 -3.15 18.38 4.63
CA THR A 270 -3.18 19.73 5.19
C THR A 270 -3.10 20.75 4.07
N LEU A 271 -4.07 21.68 4.02
CA LEU A 271 -4.09 22.75 3.02
C LEU A 271 -3.42 24.03 3.53
N GLU A 272 -2.99 24.86 2.59
CA GLU A 272 -2.66 26.25 2.88
C GLU A 272 -3.89 27.01 3.44
N PRO A 273 -3.68 27.98 4.33
CA PRO A 273 -2.39 28.53 4.79
C PRO A 273 -1.79 27.80 6.01
N ILE A 274 -2.40 26.72 6.48
CA ILE A 274 -1.91 25.99 7.66
C ILE A 274 -0.56 25.32 7.34
N SER A 275 -0.44 24.72 6.17
CA SER A 275 0.85 24.26 5.65
C SER A 275 1.52 25.39 4.88
N VAL A 276 2.55 26.00 5.49
CA VAL A 276 3.20 27.20 4.98
C VAL A 276 4.02 26.96 3.70
N GLY A 277 4.50 25.74 3.50
CA GLY A 277 5.34 25.36 2.35
C GLY A 277 4.58 24.83 1.15
N GLY A 278 3.25 24.81 1.18
CA GLY A 278 2.39 24.22 0.16
C GLY A 278 1.40 23.22 0.75
N ASN A 279 0.49 22.68 -0.06
CA ASN A 279 -0.47 21.67 0.39
C ASN A 279 0.23 20.32 0.58
N THR A 280 -0.06 19.62 1.68
CA THR A 280 0.55 18.34 1.98
C THR A 280 -0.44 17.18 1.89
N ILE A 281 0.04 16.04 1.44
CA ILE A 281 -0.71 14.78 1.50
C ILE A 281 0.26 13.68 1.95
N THR A 282 -0.11 12.97 3.00
CA THR A 282 0.63 11.79 3.46
C THR A 282 -0.29 10.58 3.38
N LEU A 283 0.14 9.58 2.63
CA LEU A 283 -0.56 8.31 2.43
C LEU A 283 0.25 7.21 3.12
N ARG A 284 -0.27 6.67 4.22
CA ARG A 284 0.33 5.53 4.89
C ARG A 284 -0.40 4.27 4.48
N LYS A 285 0.32 3.40 3.78
CA LYS A 285 -0.24 2.18 3.22
C LYS A 285 -0.54 1.16 4.31
N PHE A 286 -1.65 0.50 4.16
CA PHE A 286 -1.98 -0.67 4.96
C PHE A 286 -1.14 -1.85 4.46
N ALA A 287 -0.40 -2.51 5.36
CA ALA A 287 0.51 -3.58 4.96
C ALA A 287 -0.24 -4.67 4.17
N ALA A 288 0.15 -4.87 2.91
CA ALA A 288 -0.49 -5.86 2.03
C ALA A 288 -0.32 -7.29 2.55
N LYS A 289 0.79 -7.56 3.27
CA LYS A 289 1.09 -8.85 3.87
C LYS A 289 1.51 -8.66 5.32
N PRO A 290 0.69 -9.12 6.29
CA PRO A 290 1.06 -9.06 7.69
C PRO A 290 2.25 -9.99 7.97
N TRP A 291 3.10 -9.61 8.91
CA TRP A 291 4.17 -10.44 9.42
C TRP A 291 3.64 -11.74 10.01
N THR A 292 4.36 -12.83 9.77
CA THR A 292 4.07 -14.13 10.38
C THR A 292 5.10 -14.47 11.45
N ILE A 293 4.79 -15.43 12.32
CA ILE A 293 5.75 -15.90 13.31
C ILE A 293 7.00 -16.50 12.66
N THR A 294 6.84 -17.14 11.50
CA THR A 294 7.97 -17.70 10.76
C THR A 294 8.90 -16.62 10.22
N ASP A 295 8.37 -15.48 9.84
CA ASP A 295 9.17 -14.33 9.41
C ASP A 295 9.98 -13.78 10.61
N PHE A 296 9.35 -13.62 11.78
CA PHE A 296 10.02 -13.17 13.00
C PHE A 296 11.14 -14.10 13.47
N ILE A 297 10.95 -15.42 13.31
CA ILE A 297 11.99 -16.40 13.64
C ILE A 297 13.13 -16.33 12.63
N LYS A 298 12.84 -16.23 11.33
CA LYS A 298 13.86 -16.13 10.27
C LYS A 298 14.71 -14.88 10.41
N ASP A 299 14.09 -13.75 10.75
CA ASP A 299 14.79 -12.48 10.95
C ASP A 299 15.51 -12.39 12.31
N GLY A 300 15.37 -13.41 13.17
CA GLY A 300 15.98 -13.42 14.52
C GLY A 300 15.30 -12.46 15.51
N THR A 301 14.12 -11.94 15.18
CA THR A 301 13.34 -11.06 16.08
C THR A 301 12.88 -11.82 17.33
N ILE A 302 12.56 -13.10 17.20
CA ILE A 302 12.16 -13.97 18.29
C ILE A 302 12.72 -15.39 18.08
N SER A 303 13.09 -16.08 19.18
CA SER A 303 13.49 -17.48 19.09
C SER A 303 12.28 -18.41 18.94
N ALA A 304 12.49 -19.59 18.37
CA ALA A 304 11.43 -20.61 18.22
C ALA A 304 10.85 -21.02 19.60
N ASP A 305 11.69 -21.11 20.65
CA ASP A 305 11.27 -21.48 21.99
C ASP A 305 10.39 -20.39 22.62
N ALA A 306 10.76 -19.10 22.43
CA ALA A 306 9.95 -17.98 22.90
C ALA A 306 8.61 -17.90 22.15
N ALA A 307 8.60 -18.15 20.84
CA ALA A 307 7.39 -18.22 20.04
C ALA A 307 6.46 -19.35 20.50
N ALA A 308 7.02 -20.54 20.79
CA ALA A 308 6.28 -21.67 21.34
C ALA A 308 5.67 -21.35 22.72
N LEU A 309 6.41 -20.65 23.59
CA LEU A 309 5.92 -20.23 24.89
C LEU A 309 4.75 -19.23 24.77
N ILE A 310 4.87 -18.26 23.86
CA ILE A 310 3.79 -17.30 23.59
C ILE A 310 2.57 -18.05 23.03
N TRP A 311 2.76 -18.96 22.09
CA TRP A 311 1.66 -19.77 21.55
C TRP A 311 0.96 -20.56 22.65
N LEU A 312 1.73 -21.19 23.55
CA LEU A 312 1.20 -21.90 24.70
C LEU A 312 0.37 -20.96 25.59
N GLY A 313 0.90 -19.76 25.90
CA GLY A 313 0.17 -18.74 26.65
C GLY A 313 -1.16 -18.35 25.99
N VAL A 314 -1.17 -18.21 24.67
CA VAL A 314 -2.39 -17.95 23.90
C VAL A 314 -3.37 -19.12 24.00
N GLN A 315 -2.91 -20.36 23.89
CA GLN A 315 -3.77 -21.55 24.01
C GLN A 315 -4.41 -21.66 25.39
N PHE A 316 -3.67 -21.30 26.45
CA PHE A 316 -4.17 -21.27 27.80
C PHE A 316 -4.85 -19.96 28.21
N GLU A 317 -5.18 -19.16 27.20
CA GLU A 317 -5.99 -17.96 27.39
C GLU A 317 -5.38 -16.91 28.32
N LEU A 318 -4.08 -16.78 28.38
CA LEU A 318 -3.42 -15.75 29.17
C LEU A 318 -3.63 -14.36 28.57
N SER A 319 -3.98 -13.39 29.40
CA SER A 319 -4.03 -12.01 29.01
C SER A 319 -2.61 -11.52 28.64
N THR A 320 -2.47 -10.91 27.48
CA THR A 320 -1.18 -10.48 26.94
C THR A 320 -1.16 -8.97 26.76
N LEU A 321 -0.09 -8.34 27.25
CA LEU A 321 0.18 -6.92 27.08
C LEU A 321 1.42 -6.72 26.21
N ILE A 322 1.29 -6.00 25.10
CA ILE A 322 2.40 -5.65 24.20
C ILE A 322 2.70 -4.16 24.36
N SER A 323 3.87 -3.83 24.90
CA SER A 323 4.28 -2.45 25.16
C SER A 323 5.61 -2.12 24.45
N GLY A 324 5.83 -0.85 24.20
CA GLY A 324 7.06 -0.34 23.58
C GLY A 324 6.88 1.06 22.99
N GLY A 325 7.96 1.70 22.57
CA GLY A 325 7.95 3.01 21.95
C GLY A 325 7.28 3.06 20.57
N THR A 326 7.23 4.22 19.94
CA THR A 326 6.75 4.37 18.56
C THR A 326 7.66 3.63 17.60
N ALA A 327 7.10 3.02 16.56
CA ALA A 327 7.83 2.29 15.50
C ALA A 327 8.65 1.06 15.98
N THR A 328 8.36 0.50 17.17
CA THR A 328 9.05 -0.70 17.69
C THR A 328 8.42 -2.03 17.27
N GLY A 329 7.44 -2.03 16.38
CA GLY A 329 6.78 -3.26 15.88
C GLY A 329 5.68 -3.82 16.79
N LYS A 330 5.10 -3.02 17.71
CA LYS A 330 3.99 -3.46 18.58
C LYS A 330 2.80 -4.06 17.83
N THR A 331 2.34 -3.39 16.78
CA THR A 331 1.23 -3.86 15.95
C THR A 331 1.60 -5.10 15.16
N SER A 332 2.83 -5.18 14.67
CA SER A 332 3.35 -6.37 13.98
C SER A 332 3.36 -7.57 14.93
N MET A 333 3.85 -7.39 16.16
CA MET A 333 3.82 -8.45 17.19
C MET A 333 2.39 -8.85 17.57
N LEU A 334 1.46 -7.88 17.67
CA LEU A 334 0.05 -8.17 17.95
C LEU A 334 -0.58 -9.01 16.84
N ASN A 335 -0.34 -8.66 15.57
CA ASN A 335 -0.78 -9.44 14.43
C ASN A 335 -0.22 -10.87 14.44
N VAL A 336 1.06 -11.02 14.73
CA VAL A 336 1.72 -12.33 14.83
C VAL A 336 1.10 -13.19 15.93
N VAL A 337 0.90 -12.62 17.13
CA VAL A 337 0.32 -13.34 18.29
C VAL A 337 -1.15 -13.70 18.05
N ALA A 338 -1.90 -12.81 17.41
CA ALA A 338 -3.31 -13.03 17.12
C ALA A 338 -3.55 -14.19 16.11
N ASN A 339 -2.55 -14.53 15.28
CA ASN A 339 -2.63 -15.70 14.42
C ASN A 339 -2.56 -17.05 15.17
N PHE A 340 -2.20 -17.04 16.45
CA PHE A 340 -2.22 -18.24 17.29
C PHE A 340 -3.59 -18.57 17.87
N PHE A 341 -4.59 -17.73 17.66
CA PHE A 341 -5.93 -17.99 18.20
C PHE A 341 -6.57 -19.23 17.58
N PRO A 342 -7.22 -20.08 18.40
CA PRO A 342 -7.97 -21.20 17.90
C PRO A 342 -9.12 -20.75 16.98
N PRO A 343 -9.36 -21.45 15.85
CA PRO A 343 -10.36 -21.04 14.86
C PRO A 343 -11.81 -21.17 15.34
N ASN A 344 -12.04 -21.92 16.43
CA ASN A 344 -13.36 -22.09 17.05
C ASN A 344 -13.70 -21.00 18.08
N GLN A 345 -12.83 -20.00 18.24
CA GLN A 345 -13.06 -18.89 19.16
C GLN A 345 -13.55 -17.65 18.42
N ARG A 346 -14.48 -16.92 19.03
CA ARG A 346 -14.97 -15.64 18.54
C ARG A 346 -14.04 -14.51 18.98
N ILE A 347 -13.43 -13.83 18.02
CA ILE A 347 -12.46 -12.76 18.21
C ILE A 347 -13.13 -11.43 17.89
N ILE A 348 -13.02 -10.45 18.77
CA ILE A 348 -13.45 -9.07 18.50
C ILE A 348 -12.22 -8.18 18.62
N SER A 349 -11.89 -7.45 17.57
CA SER A 349 -10.87 -6.40 17.63
C SER A 349 -11.51 -5.01 17.70
N ILE A 350 -10.93 -4.12 18.49
CA ILE A 350 -11.37 -2.75 18.70
C ILE A 350 -10.17 -1.86 18.48
N GLU A 351 -10.24 -0.98 17.48
CA GLU A 351 -9.14 -0.16 17.01
C GLU A 351 -9.61 1.27 16.71
N ASP A 352 -8.73 2.25 16.86
CA ASP A 352 -8.97 3.59 16.33
C ASP A 352 -8.76 3.61 14.82
N THR A 353 -7.70 2.98 14.38
CA THR A 353 -7.36 2.73 12.98
C THR A 353 -7.17 1.24 12.79
N ARG A 354 -7.74 0.69 11.72
CA ARG A 354 -7.61 -0.73 11.44
C ARG A 354 -6.19 -1.08 11.01
N GLU A 355 -5.46 -1.75 11.88
CA GLU A 355 -4.09 -2.25 11.64
C GLU A 355 -4.01 -3.79 11.78
N ILE A 356 -4.97 -4.40 12.47
CA ILE A 356 -5.02 -5.84 12.68
C ILE A 356 -5.54 -6.54 11.44
N GLN A 357 -4.85 -7.59 11.05
CA GLN A 357 -5.23 -8.46 9.93
C GLN A 357 -5.21 -9.91 10.37
N LEU A 358 -6.37 -10.52 10.45
CA LEU A 358 -6.49 -11.92 10.78
C LEU A 358 -6.91 -12.74 9.56
N PRO A 359 -6.51 -14.02 9.48
CA PRO A 359 -6.94 -14.92 8.42
C PRO A 359 -8.46 -15.02 8.32
N LYS A 360 -8.98 -15.11 7.09
CA LYS A 360 -10.43 -15.14 6.82
C LYS A 360 -11.15 -16.36 7.41
N PHE A 361 -10.43 -17.42 7.76
CA PHE A 361 -11.01 -18.61 8.38
C PHE A 361 -11.31 -18.44 9.87
N LEU A 362 -10.78 -17.41 10.52
CA LEU A 362 -11.08 -17.10 11.93
C LEU A 362 -12.44 -16.41 12.05
N HIS A 363 -13.18 -16.74 13.12
CA HIS A 363 -14.43 -16.08 13.45
C HIS A 363 -14.15 -14.70 14.06
N TRP A 364 -13.83 -13.73 13.23
CA TRP A 364 -13.33 -12.40 13.61
C TRP A 364 -14.31 -11.28 13.25
N VAL A 365 -14.54 -10.39 14.20
CA VAL A 365 -15.36 -9.17 14.06
C VAL A 365 -14.47 -7.95 14.34
N PRO A 366 -13.98 -7.25 13.32
CA PRO A 366 -13.25 -6.00 13.51
C PRO A 366 -14.23 -4.84 13.77
N MET A 367 -13.96 -4.03 14.79
CA MET A 367 -14.67 -2.80 15.09
C MET A 367 -13.70 -1.62 15.14
N VAL A 368 -14.14 -0.47 14.63
CA VAL A 368 -13.35 0.76 14.55
C VAL A 368 -14.13 1.89 15.22
N THR A 369 -13.43 2.76 15.92
CA THR A 369 -14.02 3.97 16.52
C THR A 369 -14.52 4.90 15.40
N ARG A 370 -15.40 5.80 15.73
CA ARG A 370 -15.89 6.83 14.84
C ARG A 370 -15.78 8.19 15.52
N LEU A 371 -15.08 9.12 14.86
CA LEU A 371 -15.02 10.50 15.29
C LEU A 371 -16.40 11.16 15.14
N PRO A 372 -16.73 12.17 15.97
CA PRO A 372 -17.95 12.93 15.81
C PRO A 372 -17.97 13.67 14.46
N ASN A 373 -19.18 13.95 13.95
CA ASN A 373 -19.36 14.81 12.81
C ASN A 373 -19.08 16.29 13.20
N PRO A 374 -19.06 17.26 12.25
CA PRO A 374 -18.86 18.67 12.56
C PRO A 374 -19.86 19.26 13.58
N GLU A 375 -21.04 18.65 13.73
CA GLU A 375 -22.05 19.02 14.72
C GLU A 375 -21.80 18.38 16.10
N GLY A 376 -20.71 17.64 16.28
CA GLY A 376 -20.37 16.94 17.51
C GLY A 376 -21.20 15.65 17.78
N LYS A 377 -21.95 15.16 16.78
CA LYS A 377 -22.81 13.97 16.92
C LYS A 377 -22.18 12.73 16.28
N GLY A 378 -22.63 11.55 16.75
CA GLY A 378 -22.31 10.27 16.14
C GLY A 378 -20.92 9.75 16.49
N GLU A 379 -20.26 10.27 17.51
CA GLU A 379 -19.04 9.69 18.08
C GLU A 379 -19.32 8.27 18.58
N VAL A 380 -18.38 7.37 18.30
CA VAL A 380 -18.33 6.02 18.90
C VAL A 380 -16.92 5.80 19.42
N SER A 381 -16.77 5.88 20.73
CA SER A 381 -15.47 5.77 21.38
C SER A 381 -15.02 4.31 21.51
N MET A 382 -13.73 4.10 21.78
CA MET A 382 -13.18 2.77 22.06
C MET A 382 -13.87 2.11 23.29
N LEU A 383 -14.24 2.91 24.29
CA LEU A 383 -14.95 2.42 25.47
C LEU A 383 -16.37 1.94 25.11
N ASP A 384 -17.09 2.67 24.26
CA ASP A 384 -18.43 2.25 23.81
C ASP A 384 -18.35 0.91 23.07
N LEU A 385 -17.35 0.74 22.20
CA LEU A 385 -17.11 -0.51 21.50
C LEU A 385 -16.74 -1.64 22.44
N LEU A 386 -15.92 -1.37 23.47
CA LEU A 386 -15.56 -2.36 24.47
C LEU A 386 -16.80 -2.83 25.27
N VAL A 387 -17.59 -1.90 25.75
CA VAL A 387 -18.85 -2.22 26.48
C VAL A 387 -19.82 -3.00 25.58
N ASN A 388 -19.94 -2.62 24.31
CA ASN A 388 -20.77 -3.34 23.35
C ASN A 388 -20.24 -4.76 23.09
N SER A 389 -18.91 -4.93 22.96
CA SER A 389 -18.27 -6.22 22.70
C SER A 389 -18.58 -7.26 23.75
N LEU A 390 -18.70 -6.86 25.02
CA LEU A 390 -19.04 -7.77 26.14
C LEU A 390 -20.42 -8.42 25.97
N ARG A 391 -21.32 -7.81 25.18
CA ARG A 391 -22.66 -8.37 24.88
C ARG A 391 -22.66 -9.25 23.62
N MET A 392 -21.53 -9.30 22.89
CA MET A 392 -21.38 -10.06 21.66
C MET A 392 -20.87 -11.49 21.88
N ARG A 393 -20.74 -11.94 23.14
CA ARG A 393 -20.18 -13.25 23.52
C ARG A 393 -18.80 -13.50 22.92
N PRO A 394 -17.81 -12.64 23.19
CA PRO A 394 -16.46 -12.84 22.71
C PRO A 394 -15.76 -13.94 23.52
N ASP A 395 -14.94 -14.76 22.86
CA ASP A 395 -13.92 -15.57 23.50
C ASP A 395 -12.62 -14.78 23.65
N ARG A 396 -12.38 -13.85 22.73
CA ARG A 396 -11.19 -12.97 22.69
C ARG A 396 -11.56 -11.54 22.37
N ILE A 397 -10.98 -10.58 23.09
CA ILE A 397 -11.05 -9.17 22.77
C ILE A 397 -9.64 -8.65 22.56
N ILE A 398 -9.38 -8.05 21.40
CA ILE A 398 -8.14 -7.37 21.08
C ILE A 398 -8.40 -5.87 21.09
N VAL A 399 -7.69 -5.14 21.96
CA VAL A 399 -7.70 -3.67 21.93
C VAL A 399 -6.45 -3.22 21.18
N GLY A 400 -6.64 -2.57 20.04
CA GLY A 400 -5.56 -2.19 19.14
C GLY A 400 -4.53 -1.29 19.79
N GLU A 401 -4.98 -0.25 20.50
CA GLU A 401 -4.11 0.62 21.29
C GLU A 401 -4.89 1.28 22.41
N ILE A 402 -4.20 1.64 23.49
CA ILE A 402 -4.76 2.45 24.56
C ILE A 402 -4.03 3.79 24.56
N ARG A 403 -4.77 4.85 24.31
CA ARG A 403 -4.28 6.23 24.40
C ARG A 403 -4.87 6.89 25.65
N ARG A 404 -4.04 7.64 26.37
CA ARG A 404 -4.53 8.45 27.47
C ARG A 404 -5.50 9.51 26.92
N LYS A 405 -6.70 9.62 27.49
CA LYS A 405 -7.59 10.76 27.23
C LYS A 405 -6.82 12.05 27.56
N ARG A 406 -6.73 12.96 26.61
CA ARG A 406 -6.25 14.33 26.85
C ARG A 406 -7.31 15.13 27.60
#